data_f36c5d9130cbea9b00cd3a713c16a3af
#
_entry.id   f36c5d9130cbea9b00cd3a713c16a3af
#
_cell.length_a   1.000
_cell.length_b   1.000
_cell.length_c   1.000
_cell.angle_alpha   90.00
_cell.angle_beta   90.00
_cell.angle_gamma   90.00
#
_symmetry.space_group_name_H-M   'P 1'
#
loop_
_entity.id
_entity.type
_entity.pdbx_description
1 polymer ?
#
loop_
_entity_poly.entity_id
_entity_poly.type
_entity_poly.pdbx_seq_one_letter_code
_entity_poly.pdbx_strand_id
1 'polypeptide(L)'
;MPKWNPVRENCVYLQVMSKLEKYILNPETLMAEIKETPRYRGWKALGVLISGILLFLFYMWVYVSVLGQDLPKTAILKRQNADWSSRLDRLSQQLDQHDEKLGMLEVRDDRIYRSVYGLDEIPQAVRRAGLGGVNRYEALEGTSLQYIVKRVDIMEKRAYIQSVSFDDVAAVQRTAGDLAAHIPAISPMSTDRSTYRLSSPFGYRADPILGIGKRHTGMDFACDPGNPLYAVGDGTIIKVAHEGKGYGNHVEIDHGFGYVSRYAHMSRIDVVEGQKVSRGDCIGLSGRSGRVTGPHLHFEIMYRKDYVNPALYMDLDIPAEDYAAMVHKPAGK
;
A
#
# COMPACT_ATOMS: atom_id res chain seq x y z
N MET A 1 -35.63 66.14 -56.57
CA MET A 1 -35.76 66.55 -55.17
C MET A 1 -34.81 65.75 -54.34
N PRO A 2 -33.71 66.29 -53.83
CA PRO A 2 -32.80 65.50 -52.94
C PRO A 2 -33.44 65.35 -51.57
N LYS A 3 -33.47 64.06 -51.06
CA LYS A 3 -33.97 63.78 -49.75
C LYS A 3 -33.05 64.36 -48.65
N TRP A 4 -33.58 65.22 -47.84
CA TRP A 4 -32.94 65.80 -46.69
C TRP A 4 -32.67 64.69 -45.64
N ASN A 5 -31.41 64.57 -45.22
CA ASN A 5 -31.03 63.51 -44.26
C ASN A 5 -30.55 64.19 -42.95
N PRO A 6 -31.39 64.25 -41.91
CA PRO A 6 -31.11 64.97 -40.67
C PRO A 6 -29.95 64.43 -39.86
N VAL A 7 -29.52 63.14 -40.11
CA VAL A 7 -28.41 62.52 -39.37
C VAL A 7 -27.05 63.13 -39.77
N ARG A 8 -26.88 63.62 -40.97
CA ARG A 8 -25.61 64.23 -41.39
C ARG A 8 -25.38 65.61 -40.78
N GLU A 9 -26.42 66.39 -40.55
CA GLU A 9 -26.24 67.70 -39.94
C GLU A 9 -25.90 67.64 -38.47
N ASN A 10 -26.48 66.65 -37.71
CA ASN A 10 -26.15 66.51 -36.30
C ASN A 10 -24.70 66.01 -36.09
N CYS A 11 -24.13 65.19 -36.97
CA CYS A 11 -22.71 64.84 -36.92
C CYS A 11 -21.77 65.98 -37.21
N VAL A 12 -22.13 66.84 -38.16
CA VAL A 12 -21.33 68.04 -38.47
C VAL A 12 -21.40 69.04 -37.32
N TYR A 13 -22.60 69.27 -36.73
CA TYR A 13 -22.78 70.13 -35.56
C TYR A 13 -21.99 69.64 -34.34
N LEU A 14 -22.03 68.36 -34.04
CA LEU A 14 -21.24 67.75 -32.95
C LEU A 14 -19.73 67.83 -33.19
N GLN A 15 -19.31 67.67 -34.45
CA GLN A 15 -17.90 67.84 -34.84
C GLN A 15 -17.39 69.25 -34.81
N VAL A 16 -18.25 70.16 -35.10
CA VAL A 16 -17.95 71.64 -35.00
C VAL A 16 -17.93 72.02 -33.51
N MET A 17 -18.87 71.57 -32.68
CA MET A 17 -18.89 71.86 -31.25
C MET A 17 -17.66 71.29 -30.56
N SER A 18 -17.18 70.10 -30.93
CA SER A 18 -15.95 69.54 -30.38
C SER A 18 -14.68 70.30 -30.78
N LYS A 19 -14.71 71.01 -31.90
CA LYS A 19 -13.61 71.87 -32.27
C LYS A 19 -13.71 73.31 -31.61
N LEU A 20 -14.93 73.77 -31.35
CA LEU A 20 -15.15 75.07 -30.67
C LEU A 20 -14.73 75.08 -29.20
N GLU A 21 -14.77 73.91 -28.50
CA GLU A 21 -14.25 73.76 -27.12
C GLU A 21 -12.74 74.09 -27.00
N LYS A 22 -12.01 74.12 -28.11
CA LYS A 22 -10.56 74.34 -28.12
C LYS A 22 -10.24 75.87 -28.31
N TYR A 23 -11.24 76.73 -28.55
CA TYR A 23 -11.05 78.10 -28.79
C TYR A 23 -11.77 78.96 -27.72
N ILE A 24 -11.11 80.00 -27.24
CA ILE A 24 -11.69 81.07 -26.38
C ILE A 24 -11.71 82.33 -27.19
N LEU A 25 -12.84 82.99 -27.19
CA LEU A 25 -12.92 84.36 -27.81
C LEU A 25 -12.20 85.33 -26.88
N ASN A 26 -11.15 85.97 -27.39
CA ASN A 26 -10.50 87.07 -26.67
C ASN A 26 -11.44 88.31 -26.70
N PRO A 27 -11.88 88.78 -25.49
CA PRO A 27 -12.89 89.85 -25.43
C PRO A 27 -12.38 91.22 -25.97
N GLU A 28 -11.06 91.40 -26.06
CA GLU A 28 -10.47 92.66 -26.56
C GLU A 28 -10.25 92.68 -28.06
N THR A 29 -9.92 91.54 -28.65
CA THR A 29 -9.58 91.40 -30.07
C THR A 29 -10.68 90.75 -30.91
N LEU A 30 -11.74 90.16 -30.26
CA LEU A 30 -12.83 89.39 -30.87
C LEU A 30 -12.36 88.30 -31.78
N MET A 31 -11.10 87.85 -31.59
CA MET A 31 -10.54 86.73 -32.35
C MET A 31 -10.60 85.42 -31.49
N ALA A 32 -10.80 84.29 -32.18
CA ALA A 32 -10.78 82.98 -31.55
C ALA A 32 -9.34 82.54 -31.34
N GLU A 33 -8.91 82.48 -30.07
CA GLU A 33 -7.59 81.97 -29.66
C GLU A 33 -7.69 80.52 -29.24
N ILE A 34 -6.65 79.77 -29.54
CA ILE A 34 -6.61 78.32 -29.15
C ILE A 34 -6.41 78.26 -27.64
N LYS A 35 -7.36 77.56 -26.95
CA LYS A 35 -7.25 77.27 -25.54
C LYS A 35 -6.09 76.30 -25.32
N GLU A 36 -4.96 76.76 -24.88
CA GLU A 36 -3.86 75.90 -24.50
C GLU A 36 -4.27 75.12 -23.31
N THR A 37 -4.49 73.79 -23.55
CA THR A 37 -4.69 72.88 -22.43
C THR A 37 -3.34 72.64 -21.76
N PRO A 38 -3.20 72.95 -20.48
CA PRO A 38 -1.91 72.90 -19.83
C PRO A 38 -1.38 71.47 -19.91
N ARG A 39 -0.20 71.30 -20.51
CA ARG A 39 0.51 69.98 -20.68
C ARG A 39 0.61 69.20 -19.39
N TYR A 40 0.57 69.82 -18.21
CA TYR A 40 0.67 69.17 -16.90
C TYR A 40 -0.58 68.35 -16.53
N ARG A 41 -1.72 68.47 -17.22
CA ARG A 41 -2.93 67.69 -16.94
C ARG A 41 -2.71 66.19 -17.23
N GLY A 42 -1.95 65.85 -18.28
CA GLY A 42 -1.53 64.48 -18.58
C GLY A 42 -0.56 63.94 -17.54
N TRP A 43 0.38 64.77 -17.10
CA TRP A 43 1.35 64.36 -16.05
C TRP A 43 0.69 64.14 -14.69
N LYS A 44 -0.34 64.97 -14.34
CA LYS A 44 -1.14 64.71 -13.11
C LYS A 44 -1.91 63.39 -13.19
N ALA A 45 -2.55 63.08 -14.30
CA ALA A 45 -3.25 61.84 -14.52
C ALA A 45 -2.28 60.64 -14.44
N LEU A 46 -1.10 60.73 -15.03
CA LEU A 46 -0.05 59.75 -14.94
C LEU A 46 0.44 59.58 -13.50
N GLY A 47 0.63 60.66 -12.75
CA GLY A 47 1.04 60.66 -11.34
C GLY A 47 0.00 59.95 -10.45
N VAL A 48 -1.29 60.20 -10.66
CA VAL A 48 -2.37 59.51 -9.94
C VAL A 48 -2.38 58.03 -10.27
N LEU A 49 -2.17 57.63 -11.52
CA LEU A 49 -2.11 56.24 -11.92
C LEU A 49 -0.92 55.53 -11.30
N ILE A 50 0.27 56.15 -11.31
CA ILE A 50 1.48 55.58 -10.69
C ILE A 50 1.28 55.44 -9.16
N SER A 51 0.73 56.49 -8.51
CA SER A 51 0.47 56.42 -7.06
C SER A 51 -0.53 55.36 -6.70
N GLY A 52 -1.56 55.11 -7.52
CA GLY A 52 -2.52 54.03 -7.35
C GLY A 52 -1.86 52.65 -7.48
N ILE A 53 -0.98 52.51 -8.48
CA ILE A 53 -0.22 51.23 -8.63
C ILE A 53 0.71 50.99 -7.43
N LEU A 54 1.43 52.03 -6.98
CA LEU A 54 2.33 51.86 -5.82
C LEU A 54 1.56 51.55 -4.55
N LEU A 55 0.41 52.17 -4.32
CA LEU A 55 -0.45 51.90 -3.18
C LEU A 55 -1.03 50.48 -3.23
N PHE A 56 -1.41 50.01 -4.42
CA PHE A 56 -1.84 48.67 -4.65
C PHE A 56 -0.71 47.64 -4.37
N LEU A 57 0.50 47.90 -4.87
CA LEU A 57 1.67 47.03 -4.61
C LEU A 57 2.05 47.04 -3.13
N PHE A 58 1.98 48.18 -2.47
CA PHE A 58 2.20 48.26 -1.03
C PHE A 58 1.14 47.50 -0.24
N TYR A 59 -0.13 47.64 -0.60
CA TYR A 59 -1.21 46.87 0.00
C TYR A 59 -1.01 45.35 -0.20
N MET A 60 -0.65 44.94 -1.41
CA MET A 60 -0.36 43.52 -1.72
C MET A 60 0.85 43.02 -0.92
N TRP A 61 1.89 43.85 -0.76
CA TRP A 61 3.04 43.51 0.05
C TRP A 61 2.66 43.34 1.53
N VAL A 62 1.88 44.24 2.10
CA VAL A 62 1.36 44.13 3.47
C VAL A 62 0.49 42.92 3.61
N TYR A 63 -0.41 42.64 2.65
CA TYR A 63 -1.31 41.51 2.65
C TYR A 63 -0.54 40.18 2.72
N VAL A 64 0.51 40.03 1.91
CA VAL A 64 1.29 38.78 1.84
C VAL A 64 2.34 38.71 2.94
N SER A 65 3.11 39.78 3.19
CA SER A 65 4.29 39.75 4.06
C SER A 65 3.98 40.05 5.53
N VAL A 66 3.01 40.89 5.83
CA VAL A 66 2.67 41.28 7.20
C VAL A 66 1.50 40.47 7.75
N LEU A 67 0.45 40.33 6.96
CA LEU A 67 -0.73 39.56 7.37
C LEU A 67 -0.59 38.06 7.12
N GLY A 68 0.47 37.62 6.43
CA GLY A 68 0.71 36.17 6.13
C GLY A 68 -0.40 35.51 5.33
N GLN A 69 -1.23 36.33 4.63
CA GLN A 69 -2.36 35.80 3.87
C GLN A 69 -1.90 35.35 2.49
N ASP A 70 -2.24 34.15 2.13
CA ASP A 70 -1.99 33.65 0.78
C ASP A 70 -2.92 34.31 -0.23
N LEU A 71 -2.39 34.61 -1.40
CA LEU A 71 -3.24 35.01 -2.53
C LEU A 71 -4.23 33.87 -2.85
N PRO A 72 -5.47 34.17 -3.26
CA PRO A 72 -6.47 33.10 -3.53
C PRO A 72 -5.96 32.01 -4.45
N LYS A 73 -5.18 32.37 -5.47
CA LYS A 73 -4.58 31.38 -6.40
C LYS A 73 -3.51 30.54 -5.71
N THR A 74 -2.64 31.13 -4.88
CA THR A 74 -1.60 30.40 -4.16
C THR A 74 -2.20 29.52 -3.07
N ALA A 75 -3.25 29.97 -2.40
CA ALA A 75 -3.98 29.15 -1.41
C ALA A 75 -4.63 27.93 -2.06
N ILE A 76 -5.24 28.06 -3.24
CA ILE A 76 -5.79 26.93 -4.00
C ILE A 76 -4.67 25.96 -4.39
N LEU A 77 -3.56 26.47 -4.95
CA LEU A 77 -2.42 25.63 -5.34
C LEU A 77 -1.79 24.92 -4.15
N LYS A 78 -1.65 25.59 -3.00
CA LYS A 78 -1.14 24.95 -1.76
C LYS A 78 -2.06 23.81 -1.31
N ARG A 79 -3.39 24.01 -1.34
CA ARG A 79 -4.36 22.96 -1.00
C ARG A 79 -4.28 21.77 -1.97
N GLN A 80 -4.21 22.07 -3.27
CA GLN A 80 -4.04 21.02 -4.29
C GLN A 80 -2.72 20.24 -4.09
N ASN A 81 -1.62 20.94 -3.83
CA ASN A 81 -0.33 20.29 -3.58
C ASN A 81 -0.37 19.43 -2.30
N ALA A 82 -1.01 19.91 -1.24
CA ALA A 82 -1.18 19.12 -0.01
C ALA A 82 -2.05 17.88 -0.25
N ASP A 83 -3.12 17.99 -1.04
CA ASP A 83 -3.95 16.84 -1.42
C ASP A 83 -3.16 15.84 -2.27
N TRP A 84 -2.40 16.31 -3.26
CA TRP A 84 -1.53 15.46 -4.06
C TRP A 84 -0.46 14.78 -3.23
N SER A 85 0.21 15.50 -2.32
CA SER A 85 1.19 14.90 -1.40
C SER A 85 0.56 13.79 -0.56
N SER A 86 -0.60 14.05 0.04
CA SER A 86 -1.35 13.06 0.83
C SER A 86 -1.77 11.82 0.02
N ARG A 87 -2.09 11.98 -1.27
CA ARG A 87 -2.40 10.85 -2.16
C ARG A 87 -1.16 10.05 -2.51
N LEU A 88 -0.03 10.71 -2.76
CA LEU A 88 1.25 10.05 -3.02
C LEU A 88 1.75 9.27 -1.81
N ASP A 89 1.60 9.81 -0.60
CA ASP A 89 1.96 9.13 0.65
C ASP A 89 1.13 7.86 0.84
N ARG A 90 -0.20 7.95 0.62
CA ARG A 90 -1.08 6.76 0.67
C ARG A 90 -0.70 5.71 -0.36
N LEU A 91 -0.40 6.14 -1.59
CA LEU A 91 0.04 5.24 -2.65
C LEU A 91 1.37 4.57 -2.29
N SER A 92 2.31 5.32 -1.72
CA SER A 92 3.59 4.75 -1.24
C SER A 92 3.38 3.68 -0.17
N GLN A 93 2.49 3.92 0.81
CA GLN A 93 2.15 2.92 1.82
C GLN A 93 1.51 1.66 1.22
N GLN A 94 0.61 1.82 0.26
CA GLN A 94 0.04 0.67 -0.44
C GLN A 94 1.10 -0.13 -1.21
N LEU A 95 2.04 0.56 -1.85
CA LEU A 95 3.16 -0.09 -2.53
C LEU A 95 4.06 -0.85 -1.54
N ASP A 96 4.31 -0.32 -0.34
CA ASP A 96 5.08 -1.02 0.69
C ASP A 96 4.39 -2.34 1.09
N GLN A 97 3.09 -2.31 1.32
CA GLN A 97 2.30 -3.51 1.64
C GLN A 97 2.31 -4.55 0.50
N HIS A 98 2.19 -4.10 -0.75
CA HIS A 98 2.24 -5.01 -1.89
C HIS A 98 3.65 -5.58 -2.10
N ASP A 99 4.70 -4.80 -1.87
CA ASP A 99 6.09 -5.26 -1.96
C ASP A 99 6.38 -6.35 -0.92
N GLU A 100 5.90 -6.18 0.30
CA GLU A 100 6.00 -7.19 1.36
C GLU A 100 5.24 -8.48 1.01
N LYS A 101 3.99 -8.36 0.53
CA LYS A 101 3.20 -9.53 0.10
C LYS A 101 3.89 -10.28 -1.04
N LEU A 102 4.42 -9.54 -2.02
CA LEU A 102 5.16 -10.14 -3.12
C LEU A 102 6.44 -10.83 -2.63
N GLY A 103 7.15 -10.23 -1.68
CA GLY A 103 8.32 -10.84 -1.05
C GLY A 103 7.98 -12.15 -0.31
N MET A 104 6.84 -12.21 0.38
CA MET A 104 6.37 -13.45 1.00
C MET A 104 6.05 -14.54 -0.04
N LEU A 105 5.44 -14.16 -1.17
CA LEU A 105 5.17 -15.09 -2.27
C LEU A 105 6.46 -15.62 -2.89
N GLU A 106 7.47 -14.78 -3.09
CA GLU A 106 8.79 -15.17 -3.60
C GLU A 106 9.48 -16.19 -2.67
N VAL A 107 9.46 -15.92 -1.36
CA VAL A 107 10.03 -16.84 -0.36
C VAL A 107 9.27 -18.17 -0.33
N ARG A 108 7.93 -18.14 -0.44
CA ARG A 108 7.10 -19.34 -0.50
C ARG A 108 7.42 -20.16 -1.75
N ASP A 109 7.55 -19.50 -2.88
CA ASP A 109 7.90 -20.12 -4.15
C ASP A 109 9.25 -20.83 -4.07
N ASP A 110 10.31 -20.11 -3.70
CA ASP A 110 11.67 -20.64 -3.65
C ASP A 110 11.81 -21.78 -2.62
N ARG A 111 11.28 -21.61 -1.42
CA ARG A 111 11.49 -22.58 -0.32
C ARG A 111 10.55 -23.76 -0.33
N ILE A 112 9.38 -23.64 -0.93
CA ILE A 112 8.38 -24.69 -0.93
C ILE A 112 8.22 -25.28 -2.32
N TYR A 113 7.65 -24.49 -3.25
CA TYR A 113 7.26 -25.03 -4.54
C TYR A 113 8.46 -25.43 -5.38
N ARG A 114 9.43 -24.56 -5.56
CA ARG A 114 10.62 -24.87 -6.36
C ARG A 114 11.49 -25.93 -5.71
N SER A 115 11.74 -25.82 -4.40
CA SER A 115 12.55 -26.79 -3.65
C SER A 115 11.96 -28.20 -3.70
N VAL A 116 10.64 -28.35 -3.55
CA VAL A 116 9.96 -29.65 -3.59
C VAL A 116 10.06 -30.31 -4.95
N TYR A 117 9.93 -29.52 -6.01
CA TYR A 117 10.00 -30.05 -7.40
C TYR A 117 11.43 -30.09 -7.94
N GLY A 118 12.45 -29.81 -7.12
CA GLY A 118 13.86 -29.82 -7.54
C GLY A 118 14.24 -28.70 -8.50
N LEU A 119 13.45 -27.63 -8.51
CA LEU A 119 13.76 -26.43 -9.27
C LEU A 119 14.69 -25.51 -8.45
N ASP A 120 15.64 -24.87 -9.12
CA ASP A 120 16.55 -23.92 -8.49
C ASP A 120 15.81 -22.67 -8.01
N GLU A 121 16.29 -22.06 -6.91
CA GLU A 121 15.82 -20.75 -6.44
C GLU A 121 16.07 -19.66 -7.50
N ILE A 122 15.12 -18.72 -7.65
CA ILE A 122 15.32 -17.60 -8.57
C ILE A 122 16.16 -16.53 -7.87
N PRO A 123 17.38 -16.21 -8.36
CA PRO A 123 18.24 -15.25 -7.72
C PRO A 123 17.57 -13.87 -7.57
N GLN A 124 17.74 -13.25 -6.40
CA GLN A 124 17.20 -11.90 -6.14
C GLN A 124 17.71 -10.86 -7.13
N ALA A 125 18.93 -11.06 -7.68
CA ALA A 125 19.45 -10.22 -8.74
C ALA A 125 18.58 -10.26 -10.01
N VAL A 126 17.97 -11.40 -10.34
CA VAL A 126 17.03 -11.53 -11.47
C VAL A 126 15.71 -10.85 -11.16
N ARG A 127 15.16 -11.10 -9.96
CA ARG A 127 13.89 -10.52 -9.52
C ARG A 127 13.94 -8.99 -9.45
N ARG A 128 15.05 -8.43 -8.96
CA ARG A 128 15.25 -6.98 -8.76
C ARG A 128 16.09 -6.30 -9.86
N ALA A 129 16.50 -7.03 -10.90
CA ALA A 129 17.22 -6.43 -12.01
C ALA A 129 16.40 -5.27 -12.57
N GLY A 130 16.99 -4.07 -12.61
CA GLY A 130 16.34 -2.91 -13.19
C GLY A 130 15.95 -3.14 -14.64
N LEU A 131 14.97 -2.39 -15.11
CA LEU A 131 14.64 -2.34 -16.53
C LEU A 131 15.81 -1.63 -17.23
N GLY A 132 16.82 -2.39 -17.66
CA GLY A 132 18.00 -1.85 -18.35
C GLY A 132 17.61 -1.05 -19.59
N GLY A 133 18.38 -0.03 -19.92
CA GLY A 133 18.19 0.79 -21.13
C GLY A 133 18.03 2.27 -20.84
N VAL A 134 17.26 2.98 -21.66
CA VAL A 134 17.06 4.43 -21.64
C VAL A 134 16.45 4.89 -20.31
N ASN A 135 16.88 6.06 -19.82
CA ASN A 135 16.28 6.71 -18.64
C ASN A 135 14.81 7.09 -18.92
N ARG A 136 13.91 6.16 -18.66
CA ARG A 136 12.45 6.35 -18.87
C ARG A 136 11.84 7.42 -17.95
N TYR A 137 12.59 7.83 -16.94
CA TYR A 137 12.11 8.70 -15.87
C TYR A 137 12.68 10.11 -15.94
N GLU A 138 13.36 10.46 -17.05
CA GLU A 138 14.00 11.77 -17.22
C GLU A 138 13.03 12.94 -17.06
N ALA A 139 11.80 12.80 -17.59
CA ALA A 139 10.74 13.81 -17.45
C ALA A 139 10.22 13.96 -16.00
N LEU A 140 10.51 13.02 -15.11
CA LEU A 140 10.06 13.00 -13.71
C LEU A 140 11.23 13.25 -12.75
N GLU A 141 12.42 13.56 -13.28
CA GLU A 141 13.62 13.69 -12.48
C GLU A 141 13.47 14.73 -11.36
N GLY A 142 13.88 14.37 -10.16
CA GLY A 142 13.76 15.23 -8.97
C GLY A 142 12.36 15.28 -8.34
N THR A 143 11.38 14.51 -8.82
CA THR A 143 10.04 14.45 -8.24
C THR A 143 9.83 13.20 -7.39
N SER A 144 8.96 13.28 -6.37
CA SER A 144 8.51 12.11 -5.59
C SER A 144 7.81 11.07 -6.48
N LEU A 145 7.21 11.50 -7.58
CA LEU A 145 6.55 10.63 -8.55
C LEU A 145 7.53 9.70 -9.25
N GLN A 146 8.75 10.15 -9.56
CA GLN A 146 9.80 9.30 -10.15
C GLN A 146 10.07 8.06 -9.30
N TYR A 147 10.16 8.23 -7.98
CA TYR A 147 10.40 7.13 -7.04
C TYR A 147 9.25 6.11 -7.07
N ILE A 148 8.00 6.59 -7.06
CA ILE A 148 6.81 5.73 -7.09
C ILE A 148 6.74 4.95 -8.39
N VAL A 149 6.89 5.62 -9.55
CA VAL A 149 6.82 4.96 -10.87
C VAL A 149 7.92 3.89 -11.00
N LYS A 150 9.14 4.21 -10.59
CA LYS A 150 10.25 3.23 -10.59
C LYS A 150 9.95 2.00 -9.73
N ARG A 151 9.32 2.19 -8.57
CA ARG A 151 8.90 1.07 -7.70
C ARG A 151 7.82 0.22 -8.34
N VAL A 152 6.83 0.84 -8.96
CA VAL A 152 5.75 0.12 -9.68
C VAL A 152 6.35 -0.75 -10.79
N ASP A 153 7.25 -0.22 -11.60
CA ASP A 153 7.89 -0.97 -12.69
C ASP A 153 8.70 -2.17 -12.17
N ILE A 154 9.41 -2.00 -11.03
CA ILE A 154 10.13 -3.10 -10.39
C ILE A 154 9.16 -4.16 -9.87
N MET A 155 8.05 -3.75 -9.24
CA MET A 155 7.04 -4.68 -8.72
C MET A 155 6.33 -5.42 -9.85
N GLU A 156 5.99 -4.74 -10.93
CA GLU A 156 5.40 -5.38 -12.12
C GLU A 156 6.32 -6.47 -12.68
N LYS A 157 7.60 -6.18 -12.80
CA LYS A 157 8.60 -7.16 -13.24
C LYS A 157 8.70 -8.35 -12.27
N ARG A 158 8.75 -8.09 -10.97
CA ARG A 158 8.79 -9.15 -9.96
C ARG A 158 7.54 -10.02 -10.00
N ALA A 159 6.37 -9.41 -10.14
CA ALA A 159 5.10 -10.13 -10.29
C ALA A 159 5.08 -10.98 -11.57
N TYR A 160 5.60 -10.47 -12.68
CA TYR A 160 5.74 -11.24 -13.92
C TYR A 160 6.68 -12.46 -13.74
N ILE A 161 7.85 -12.25 -13.13
CA ILE A 161 8.79 -13.36 -12.86
C ILE A 161 8.12 -14.40 -11.94
N GLN A 162 7.36 -13.95 -10.93
CA GLN A 162 6.65 -14.84 -10.04
C GLN A 162 5.55 -15.64 -10.77
N SER A 163 4.84 -15.00 -11.71
CA SER A 163 3.86 -15.70 -12.55
C SER A 163 4.51 -16.78 -13.40
N VAL A 164 5.64 -16.47 -14.04
CA VAL A 164 6.40 -17.46 -14.84
C VAL A 164 6.88 -18.60 -13.96
N SER A 165 7.37 -18.31 -12.74
CA SER A 165 7.77 -19.35 -11.80
C SER A 165 6.63 -20.29 -11.43
N PHE A 166 5.43 -19.77 -11.21
CA PHE A 166 4.27 -20.62 -10.94
C PHE A 166 3.89 -21.47 -12.16
N ASP A 167 4.05 -20.97 -13.37
CA ASP A 167 3.84 -21.76 -14.59
C ASP A 167 4.85 -22.91 -14.71
N ASP A 168 6.13 -22.65 -14.37
CA ASP A 168 7.17 -23.69 -14.31
C ASP A 168 6.83 -24.76 -13.28
N VAL A 169 6.46 -24.37 -12.05
CA VAL A 169 6.04 -25.27 -10.99
C VAL A 169 4.81 -26.09 -11.42
N ALA A 170 3.81 -25.47 -12.03
CA ALA A 170 2.61 -26.15 -12.51
C ALA A 170 2.92 -27.14 -13.64
N ALA A 171 3.90 -26.84 -14.49
CA ALA A 171 4.36 -27.75 -15.55
C ALA A 171 5.01 -29.02 -14.94
N VAL A 172 5.89 -28.83 -13.97
CA VAL A 172 6.53 -29.95 -13.25
C VAL A 172 5.49 -30.75 -12.45
N GLN A 173 4.56 -30.08 -11.78
CA GLN A 173 3.48 -30.73 -11.03
C GLN A 173 2.64 -31.69 -11.89
N ARG A 174 2.32 -31.31 -13.12
CA ARG A 174 1.57 -32.19 -14.05
C ARG A 174 2.31 -33.48 -14.36
N THR A 175 3.62 -33.49 -14.26
CA THR A 175 4.48 -34.64 -14.54
C THR A 175 4.85 -35.42 -13.27
N ALA A 176 4.78 -34.79 -12.08
CA ALA A 176 5.28 -35.35 -10.81
C ALA A 176 4.23 -36.14 -10.01
N GLY A 177 2.98 -36.28 -10.47
CA GLY A 177 1.96 -37.08 -9.79
C GLY A 177 1.55 -36.57 -8.41
N ASP A 178 1.36 -37.46 -7.45
CA ASP A 178 0.75 -37.21 -6.13
C ASP A 178 1.52 -36.25 -5.18
N LEU A 179 2.71 -35.83 -5.55
CA LEU A 179 3.59 -35.00 -4.70
C LEU A 179 2.89 -33.73 -4.14
N ALA A 180 2.09 -33.07 -4.98
CA ALA A 180 1.39 -31.84 -4.59
C ALA A 180 0.33 -32.06 -3.49
N ALA A 181 -0.22 -33.26 -3.39
CA ALA A 181 -1.20 -33.61 -2.36
C ALA A 181 -0.56 -33.72 -0.96
N HIS A 182 0.72 -34.07 -0.91
CA HIS A 182 1.47 -34.31 0.32
C HIS A 182 2.03 -33.01 0.97
N ILE A 183 2.17 -31.93 0.20
CA ILE A 183 2.70 -30.68 0.76
C ILE A 183 1.61 -30.01 1.62
N PRO A 184 1.94 -29.57 2.85
CA PRO A 184 1.03 -28.72 3.63
C PRO A 184 0.62 -27.50 2.83
N ALA A 185 -0.68 -27.29 2.56
CA ALA A 185 -1.13 -26.21 1.69
C ALA A 185 -2.43 -25.52 2.12
N ILE A 186 -3.11 -26.06 3.15
CA ILE A 186 -4.35 -25.49 3.67
C ILE A 186 -4.20 -25.12 5.15
N SER A 187 -5.12 -24.28 5.65
CA SER A 187 -5.23 -24.01 7.08
C SER A 187 -5.55 -25.30 7.85
N PRO A 188 -4.92 -25.52 9.04
CA PRO A 188 -5.26 -26.66 9.92
C PRO A 188 -6.65 -26.50 10.55
N MET A 189 -7.29 -25.37 10.39
CA MET A 189 -8.60 -25.03 10.93
C MET A 189 -9.63 -24.79 9.81
N SER A 190 -10.89 -24.60 10.19
CA SER A 190 -11.99 -24.32 9.25
C SER A 190 -11.66 -23.19 8.27
N THR A 191 -12.30 -23.23 7.10
CA THR A 191 -12.33 -22.09 6.16
C THR A 191 -13.11 -20.90 6.71
N ASP A 192 -13.99 -21.13 7.71
CA ASP A 192 -14.67 -20.06 8.44
C ASP A 192 -13.72 -19.43 9.47
N ARG A 193 -13.13 -18.32 9.09
CA ARG A 193 -12.15 -17.57 9.88
C ARG A 193 -12.75 -16.81 11.05
N SER A 194 -14.06 -16.71 11.14
CA SER A 194 -14.73 -16.10 12.29
C SER A 194 -14.59 -16.98 13.56
N THR A 195 -14.27 -18.26 13.40
CA THR A 195 -14.15 -19.24 14.49
C THR A 195 -12.80 -19.26 15.18
N TYR A 196 -11.79 -18.60 14.62
CA TYR A 196 -10.45 -18.54 15.19
C TYR A 196 -9.69 -17.26 14.78
N ARG A 197 -8.64 -16.94 15.50
CA ARG A 197 -7.71 -15.86 15.17
C ARG A 197 -6.28 -16.25 15.46
N LEU A 198 -5.33 -15.76 14.65
CA LEU A 198 -3.91 -15.89 14.97
C LEU A 198 -3.62 -15.14 16.28
N SER A 199 -3.13 -15.82 17.28
CA SER A 199 -2.80 -15.25 18.60
C SER A 199 -1.30 -15.14 18.82
N SER A 200 -0.49 -15.98 18.17
CA SER A 200 0.96 -15.91 18.26
C SER A 200 1.63 -16.46 16.99
N PRO A 201 2.50 -15.66 16.33
CA PRO A 201 3.23 -16.08 15.15
C PRO A 201 4.44 -16.97 15.52
N PHE A 202 5.02 -17.59 14.48
CA PHE A 202 6.29 -18.29 14.54
C PHE A 202 7.45 -17.30 14.80
N GLY A 203 8.47 -17.75 15.52
CA GLY A 203 9.71 -17.00 15.72
C GLY A 203 9.98 -16.61 17.17
N TYR A 204 10.91 -15.67 17.38
CA TYR A 204 11.28 -15.23 18.72
C TYR A 204 10.21 -14.32 19.33
N ARG A 205 9.70 -14.68 20.49
CA ARG A 205 8.75 -13.88 21.27
C ARG A 205 8.95 -14.08 22.78
N ALA A 206 8.35 -13.23 23.59
CA ALA A 206 8.25 -13.48 25.02
C ALA A 206 7.37 -14.73 25.29
N ASP A 207 7.88 -15.66 26.09
CA ASP A 207 7.08 -16.78 26.58
C ASP A 207 5.92 -16.23 27.42
N PRO A 208 4.66 -16.56 27.13
CA PRO A 208 3.51 -15.96 27.81
C PRO A 208 3.40 -16.37 29.31
N ILE A 209 4.16 -17.39 29.74
CA ILE A 209 4.15 -17.89 31.13
C ILE A 209 5.39 -17.41 31.87
N LEU A 210 6.57 -17.47 31.24
CA LEU A 210 7.86 -17.17 31.87
C LEU A 210 8.34 -15.72 31.62
N GLY A 211 7.77 -15.00 30.65
CA GLY A 211 8.18 -13.66 30.27
C GLY A 211 9.56 -13.54 29.62
N ILE A 212 10.29 -14.65 29.46
CA ILE A 212 11.61 -14.67 28.81
C ILE A 212 11.49 -14.82 27.30
N GLY A 213 12.48 -14.30 26.56
CA GLY A 213 12.56 -14.51 25.11
C GLY A 213 12.73 -15.97 24.79
N LYS A 214 11.79 -16.56 24.03
CA LYS A 214 11.82 -17.95 23.59
C LYS A 214 11.43 -18.06 22.13
N ARG A 215 12.09 -18.97 21.40
CA ARG A 215 11.68 -19.30 20.03
C ARG A 215 10.39 -20.09 20.08
N HIS A 216 9.37 -19.58 19.39
CA HIS A 216 8.11 -20.26 19.12
C HIS A 216 8.27 -21.09 17.87
N THR A 217 8.12 -22.40 17.98
CA THR A 217 8.37 -23.37 16.90
C THR A 217 7.20 -23.58 15.97
N GLY A 218 6.05 -22.95 16.27
CA GLY A 218 4.82 -23.04 15.50
C GLY A 218 4.04 -21.74 15.47
N MET A 219 2.76 -21.86 15.21
CA MET A 219 1.79 -20.77 15.28
C MET A 219 0.64 -21.17 16.22
N ASP A 220 0.13 -20.17 16.96
CA ASP A 220 -1.00 -20.39 17.87
C ASP A 220 -2.25 -19.72 17.28
N PHE A 221 -3.30 -20.52 17.15
CA PHE A 221 -4.62 -20.07 16.70
C PHE A 221 -5.58 -20.12 17.89
N ALA A 222 -5.89 -18.95 18.48
CA ALA A 222 -6.87 -18.86 19.54
C ALA A 222 -8.26 -19.17 18.99
N CYS A 223 -8.92 -20.12 19.62
CA CYS A 223 -10.23 -20.62 19.23
C CYS A 223 -10.92 -21.24 20.44
N ASP A 224 -12.23 -21.39 20.39
CA ASP A 224 -12.95 -22.15 21.38
C ASP A 224 -12.60 -23.64 21.29
N PRO A 225 -12.67 -24.39 22.42
CA PRO A 225 -12.53 -25.84 22.39
C PRO A 225 -13.64 -26.47 21.54
N GLY A 226 -13.28 -27.47 20.75
CA GLY A 226 -14.25 -28.22 19.93
C GLY A 226 -14.29 -27.79 18.46
N ASN A 227 -13.47 -26.83 18.02
CA ASN A 227 -13.33 -26.51 16.60
C ASN A 227 -12.63 -27.65 15.87
N PRO A 228 -13.13 -28.09 14.69
CA PRO A 228 -12.54 -29.18 13.93
C PRO A 228 -11.14 -28.79 13.41
N LEU A 229 -10.24 -29.77 13.45
CA LEU A 229 -8.87 -29.67 12.95
C LEU A 229 -8.70 -30.58 11.74
N TYR A 230 -8.03 -30.08 10.72
CA TYR A 230 -7.91 -30.75 9.42
C TYR A 230 -6.46 -31.06 9.07
N ALA A 231 -6.23 -32.18 8.42
CA ALA A 231 -4.94 -32.53 7.85
C ALA A 231 -4.56 -31.54 6.74
N VAL A 232 -3.39 -30.91 6.85
CA VAL A 232 -2.94 -29.85 5.91
C VAL A 232 -2.41 -30.39 4.59
N GLY A 233 -2.17 -31.71 4.50
CA GLY A 233 -1.70 -32.44 3.33
C GLY A 233 -2.01 -33.92 3.50
N ASP A 234 -1.92 -34.70 2.41
CA ASP A 234 -1.99 -36.16 2.47
C ASP A 234 -0.83 -36.69 3.31
N GLY A 235 -1.04 -37.75 4.06
CA GLY A 235 0.00 -38.29 4.89
C GLY A 235 -0.42 -39.51 5.73
N THR A 236 0.47 -39.89 6.64
CA THR A 236 0.24 -40.96 7.60
C THR A 236 0.43 -40.43 9.01
N ILE A 237 -0.47 -40.76 9.92
CA ILE A 237 -0.37 -40.44 11.33
C ILE A 237 0.82 -41.20 11.93
N ILE A 238 1.84 -40.49 12.37
CA ILE A 238 3.06 -41.09 12.94
C ILE A 238 3.07 -41.05 14.46
N LYS A 239 2.23 -40.18 15.06
CA LYS A 239 2.15 -40.07 16.52
C LYS A 239 0.78 -39.59 16.95
N VAL A 240 0.24 -40.30 17.97
CA VAL A 240 -0.92 -39.88 18.75
C VAL A 240 -0.52 -39.94 20.22
N ALA A 241 -0.50 -38.78 20.89
CA ALA A 241 -0.05 -38.71 22.27
C ALA A 241 -1.04 -37.94 23.17
N HIS A 242 -1.16 -38.43 24.40
CA HIS A 242 -1.96 -37.86 25.48
C HIS A 242 -1.06 -37.49 26.65
N GLU A 243 -0.51 -36.28 26.62
CA GLU A 243 0.44 -35.82 27.64
C GLU A 243 -0.23 -34.80 28.57
N GLY A 244 -0.01 -34.92 29.87
CA GLY A 244 -0.52 -33.94 30.85
C GLY A 244 0.27 -32.64 30.88
N LYS A 245 1.41 -32.55 30.19
CA LYS A 245 2.34 -31.39 30.15
C LYS A 245 2.73 -31.12 28.70
N GLY A 246 3.45 -30.03 28.47
CA GLY A 246 3.97 -29.72 27.15
C GLY A 246 2.87 -29.50 26.12
N TYR A 247 2.90 -30.28 25.04
CA TYR A 247 1.94 -30.22 23.91
C TYR A 247 0.54 -30.73 24.25
N GLY A 248 0.35 -31.40 25.41
CA GLY A 248 -0.93 -32.00 25.75
C GLY A 248 -1.31 -33.15 24.80
N ASN A 249 -2.59 -33.26 24.48
CA ASN A 249 -3.05 -34.16 23.43
C ASN A 249 -2.60 -33.62 22.08
N HIS A 250 -1.84 -34.42 21.33
CA HIS A 250 -1.32 -33.99 20.04
C HIS A 250 -1.21 -35.11 19.02
N VAL A 251 -1.26 -34.71 17.75
CA VAL A 251 -1.12 -35.60 16.59
C VAL A 251 0.05 -35.10 15.74
N GLU A 252 0.85 -36.03 15.20
CA GLU A 252 1.84 -35.72 14.17
C GLU A 252 1.52 -36.51 12.91
N ILE A 253 1.59 -35.84 11.76
CA ILE A 253 1.35 -36.42 10.44
C ILE A 253 2.63 -36.32 9.63
N ASP A 254 3.13 -37.44 9.16
CA ASP A 254 4.18 -37.49 8.15
C ASP A 254 3.55 -37.42 6.76
N HIS A 255 3.80 -36.33 6.09
CA HIS A 255 3.34 -36.07 4.74
C HIS A 255 4.27 -36.64 3.65
N GLY A 256 5.37 -37.31 4.05
CA GLY A 256 6.41 -37.65 3.11
C GLY A 256 7.26 -36.46 2.68
N PHE A 257 8.23 -36.69 1.80
CA PHE A 257 9.13 -35.70 1.24
C PHE A 257 9.87 -34.82 2.28
N GLY A 258 9.88 -35.25 3.56
CA GLY A 258 10.49 -34.55 4.69
C GLY A 258 9.57 -33.60 5.43
N TYR A 259 8.29 -33.51 5.10
CA TYR A 259 7.31 -32.72 5.79
C TYR A 259 6.60 -33.50 6.91
N VAL A 260 6.53 -32.89 8.08
CA VAL A 260 5.75 -33.35 9.21
C VAL A 260 4.96 -32.18 9.79
N SER A 261 3.67 -32.37 10.04
CA SER A 261 2.86 -31.39 10.77
C SER A 261 2.50 -31.91 12.16
N ARG A 262 2.38 -31.00 13.14
CA ARG A 262 1.97 -31.30 14.52
C ARG A 262 0.81 -30.40 14.92
N TYR A 263 -0.21 -31.03 15.52
CA TYR A 263 -1.42 -30.39 16.04
C TYR A 263 -1.48 -30.66 17.55
N ALA A 264 -1.34 -29.63 18.35
CA ALA A 264 -1.24 -29.75 19.78
C ALA A 264 -2.37 -29.03 20.54
N HIS A 265 -2.48 -29.37 21.84
CA HIS A 265 -3.50 -28.86 22.76
C HIS A 265 -4.93 -29.31 22.43
N MET A 266 -5.07 -30.44 21.74
CA MET A 266 -6.37 -30.98 21.30
C MET A 266 -7.24 -31.39 22.48
N SER A 267 -8.55 -31.26 22.32
CA SER A 267 -9.54 -31.78 23.27
C SER A 267 -9.90 -33.24 22.94
N ARG A 268 -9.95 -33.57 21.64
CA ARG A 268 -10.27 -34.92 21.14
C ARG A 268 -9.44 -35.24 19.91
N ILE A 269 -8.97 -36.47 19.83
CA ILE A 269 -8.26 -37.01 18.68
C ILE A 269 -9.15 -38.09 18.06
N ASP A 270 -9.41 -38.00 16.76
CA ASP A 270 -10.32 -38.91 16.02
C ASP A 270 -9.56 -39.84 15.07
N VAL A 271 -8.24 -39.86 15.14
CA VAL A 271 -7.34 -40.67 14.31
C VAL A 271 -6.42 -41.55 15.16
N VAL A 272 -5.84 -42.57 14.56
CA VAL A 272 -4.90 -43.50 15.21
C VAL A 272 -3.57 -43.53 14.48
N GLU A 273 -2.50 -43.95 15.18
CA GLU A 273 -1.18 -44.12 14.56
C GLU A 273 -1.22 -45.15 13.42
N GLY A 274 -0.54 -44.88 12.33
CA GLY A 274 -0.54 -45.67 11.10
C GLY A 274 -1.72 -45.37 10.16
N GLN A 275 -2.71 -44.59 10.57
CA GLN A 275 -3.82 -44.23 9.72
C GLN A 275 -3.35 -43.29 8.61
N LYS A 276 -3.78 -43.56 7.36
CA LYS A 276 -3.62 -42.65 6.23
C LYS A 276 -4.73 -41.59 6.26
N VAL A 277 -4.36 -40.37 6.00
CA VAL A 277 -5.27 -39.22 5.92
C VAL A 277 -5.03 -38.47 4.63
N SER A 278 -6.10 -37.92 4.07
CA SER A 278 -6.05 -37.02 2.93
C SER A 278 -6.12 -35.58 3.41
N ARG A 279 -5.59 -34.67 2.61
CA ARG A 279 -5.71 -33.23 2.86
C ARG A 279 -7.18 -32.84 3.06
N GLY A 280 -7.48 -32.15 4.16
CA GLY A 280 -8.84 -31.75 4.51
C GLY A 280 -9.60 -32.77 5.36
N ASP A 281 -9.04 -33.96 5.64
CA ASP A 281 -9.65 -34.90 6.58
C ASP A 281 -9.65 -34.31 7.99
N CYS A 282 -10.78 -34.46 8.69
CA CYS A 282 -10.88 -34.09 10.09
C CYS A 282 -10.12 -35.08 10.97
N ILE A 283 -9.15 -34.60 11.74
CA ILE A 283 -8.27 -35.40 12.60
C ILE A 283 -8.62 -35.30 14.09
N GLY A 284 -9.53 -34.39 14.47
CA GLY A 284 -9.95 -34.17 15.84
C GLY A 284 -10.40 -32.74 16.10
N LEU A 285 -10.42 -32.36 17.37
CA LEU A 285 -10.97 -31.09 17.82
C LEU A 285 -9.93 -30.29 18.64
N SER A 286 -9.94 -28.97 18.46
CA SER A 286 -9.16 -28.03 19.27
C SER A 286 -9.53 -28.09 20.75
N GLY A 287 -8.62 -27.66 21.61
CA GLY A 287 -8.86 -27.76 23.05
C GLY A 287 -7.96 -26.85 23.91
N ARG A 288 -7.69 -27.37 25.11
CA ARG A 288 -6.88 -26.67 26.15
C ARG A 288 -6.03 -27.70 26.94
N SER A 289 -5.59 -28.80 26.32
CA SER A 289 -4.78 -29.79 27.00
C SER A 289 -3.31 -29.38 27.12
N GLY A 290 -2.60 -29.92 28.09
CA GLY A 290 -1.19 -29.61 28.32
C GLY A 290 -0.92 -28.23 28.95
N ARG A 291 0.23 -27.60 28.61
CA ARG A 291 0.67 -26.35 29.19
C ARG A 291 0.21 -25.17 28.35
N VAL A 292 -0.93 -24.59 28.68
CA VAL A 292 -1.54 -23.50 27.95
C VAL A 292 -2.10 -22.40 28.84
N THR A 293 -2.12 -21.17 28.38
CA THR A 293 -2.75 -20.03 29.07
C THR A 293 -4.24 -19.89 28.75
N GLY A 294 -4.66 -20.35 27.61
CA GLY A 294 -6.06 -20.33 27.15
C GLY A 294 -6.29 -21.35 26.04
N PRO A 295 -7.54 -21.57 25.61
CA PRO A 295 -7.82 -22.48 24.51
C PRO A 295 -7.21 -21.99 23.19
N HIS A 296 -6.48 -22.88 22.50
CA HIS A 296 -5.90 -22.62 21.18
C HIS A 296 -5.42 -23.90 20.53
N LEU A 297 -5.25 -23.87 19.21
CA LEU A 297 -4.44 -24.83 18.48
C LEU A 297 -3.01 -24.30 18.42
N HIS A 298 -2.03 -25.08 18.89
CA HIS A 298 -0.62 -24.88 18.56
C HIS A 298 -0.29 -25.78 17.35
N PHE A 299 0.14 -25.15 16.26
CA PHE A 299 0.39 -25.82 14.99
C PHE A 299 1.83 -25.61 14.54
N GLU A 300 2.51 -26.72 14.21
CA GLU A 300 3.89 -26.71 13.74
C GLU A 300 4.00 -27.40 12.39
N ILE A 301 4.92 -26.93 11.56
CA ILE A 301 5.41 -27.63 10.38
C ILE A 301 6.92 -27.84 10.53
N MET A 302 7.37 -29.03 10.27
CA MET A 302 8.79 -29.39 10.20
C MET A 302 9.11 -29.83 8.77
N TYR A 303 10.23 -29.34 8.26
CA TYR A 303 10.82 -29.80 7.01
C TYR A 303 12.21 -30.34 7.27
N ARG A 304 12.47 -31.60 6.96
CA ARG A 304 13.74 -32.29 7.23
C ARG A 304 14.22 -32.12 8.68
N LYS A 305 13.29 -32.18 9.63
CA LYS A 305 13.47 -32.02 11.09
C LYS A 305 13.65 -30.60 11.59
N ASP A 306 13.74 -29.61 10.70
CA ASP A 306 13.79 -28.19 11.10
C ASP A 306 12.39 -27.59 11.17
N TYR A 307 12.11 -26.82 12.23
CA TYR A 307 10.85 -26.08 12.33
C TYR A 307 10.84 -24.93 11.33
N VAL A 308 9.81 -24.89 10.50
CA VAL A 308 9.59 -23.85 9.49
C VAL A 308 8.36 -23.03 9.82
N ASN A 309 8.32 -21.79 9.31
CA ASN A 309 7.19 -20.90 9.59
C ASN A 309 5.92 -21.40 8.88
N PRO A 310 4.88 -21.85 9.61
CA PRO A 310 3.67 -22.37 8.99
C PRO A 310 2.91 -21.36 8.14
N ALA A 311 3.08 -20.05 8.40
CA ALA A 311 2.45 -18.98 7.60
C ALA A 311 2.86 -19.02 6.12
N LEU A 312 4.00 -19.61 5.80
CA LEU A 312 4.46 -19.77 4.41
C LEU A 312 3.67 -20.84 3.63
N TYR A 313 2.98 -21.72 4.35
CA TYR A 313 2.28 -22.89 3.79
C TYR A 313 0.77 -22.74 3.75
N MET A 314 0.23 -21.72 4.36
CA MET A 314 -1.21 -21.47 4.39
C MET A 314 -1.50 -20.03 3.99
N ASP A 315 -2.62 -19.83 3.33
CA ASP A 315 -3.11 -18.49 3.03
C ASP A 315 -3.77 -17.92 4.28
N LEU A 316 -3.01 -17.11 5.01
CA LEU A 316 -3.50 -16.36 6.15
C LEU A 316 -3.97 -14.99 5.61
N ASP A 317 -5.26 -14.77 5.63
CA ASP A 317 -5.85 -13.47 5.28
C ASP A 317 -5.64 -12.46 6.44
N ILE A 318 -4.39 -12.30 6.83
CA ILE A 318 -3.98 -11.36 7.85
C ILE A 318 -3.22 -10.25 7.13
N PRO A 319 -3.61 -8.98 7.32
CA PRO A 319 -2.85 -7.85 6.82
C PRO A 319 -1.37 -7.99 7.25
N ALA A 320 -0.46 -7.72 6.32
CA ALA A 320 0.98 -7.84 6.57
C ALA A 320 1.43 -6.98 7.77
N GLU A 321 0.79 -5.84 7.97
CA GLU A 321 1.01 -4.94 9.10
C GLU A 321 0.69 -5.60 10.45
N ASP A 322 -0.44 -6.29 10.53
CA ASP A 322 -0.86 -6.98 11.75
C ASP A 322 0.08 -8.15 12.05
N TYR A 323 0.48 -8.91 11.02
CA TYR A 323 1.45 -9.99 11.17
C TYR A 323 2.83 -9.46 11.62
N ALA A 324 3.34 -8.40 10.98
CA ALA A 324 4.60 -7.76 11.35
C ALA A 324 4.55 -7.20 12.79
N ALA A 325 3.46 -6.59 13.21
CA ALA A 325 3.26 -6.10 14.57
C ALA A 325 3.28 -7.23 15.60
N MET A 326 2.78 -8.43 15.25
CA MET A 326 2.84 -9.60 16.11
C MET A 326 4.26 -10.17 16.24
N VAL A 327 5.04 -10.17 15.14
CA VAL A 327 6.44 -10.66 15.11
C VAL A 327 7.40 -9.72 15.84
N HIS A 328 7.20 -8.40 15.67
CA HIS A 328 8.10 -7.39 16.22
C HIS A 328 7.68 -6.85 17.60
N LYS A 329 6.68 -7.43 18.23
CA LYS A 329 6.29 -7.02 19.57
C LYS A 329 7.46 -7.27 20.52
N PRO A 330 8.19 -6.23 20.99
CA PRO A 330 9.28 -6.44 21.93
C PRO A 330 8.72 -7.12 23.18
N ALA A 331 9.49 -8.06 23.72
CA ALA A 331 9.21 -8.61 25.04
C ALA A 331 9.02 -7.42 25.97
N GLY A 332 7.79 -7.20 26.43
CA GLY A 332 7.45 -6.06 27.27
C GLY A 332 8.42 -5.96 28.45
N LYS A 333 8.84 -4.72 28.73
CA LYS A 333 9.57 -4.39 29.94
C LYS A 333 8.74 -4.72 31.17
#